data_21d58219c1684c3a0f2e5125bbd380b9
#
_entry.id   21d58219c1684c3a0f2e5125bbd380b9
#
_cell.length_a   1.000
_cell.length_b   1.000
_cell.length_c   1.000
_cell.angle_alpha   90.00
_cell.angle_beta   90.00
_cell.angle_gamma   90.00
#
_symmetry.space_group_name_H-M   'P 1'
#
loop_
_entity.id
_entity.type
_entity.pdbx_description
1 polymer ?
#
loop_
_entity_poly.entity_id
_entity_poly.type
_entity_poly.pdbx_seq_one_letter_code
_entity_poly.pdbx_strand_id
1 'polypeptide(L)'
;MADTRKRKPKPGPTGKSQPGRDSAKARPQDGQGGGGRGRQPDKGKLAKGAAARRLQEKQRRQRTLLWTGVAVVSLVALVALIVFMGRENPPAANKAVTPAALQAGRQAAGSQGVKTYPNAGRNHISADQQPTNWNSTPPTSGDHLGNPLPAGVYDNEQDMRALVHNMEHGYVVIVYKGIPQDQVDQLREFVDQRDGSKLVLAPWSGLDSNGVALAAWQNLETLERVNMDVVQAFVNDYMVPNGAKSVAPEPTAA
;
A
#
# COMPACT_ATOMS: atom_id res chain seq x y z
N MET A 1 -5.48 39.31 37.46
CA MET A 1 -5.32 40.30 36.39
C MET A 1 -5.07 39.48 35.12
N ALA A 2 -6.11 39.14 34.40
CA ALA A 2 -6.67 39.76 33.19
C ALA A 2 -5.58 39.79 32.07
N ASP A 3 -5.75 39.12 30.97
CA ASP A 3 -6.62 39.57 29.90
C ASP A 3 -6.94 38.45 28.87
N THR A 4 -8.21 38.29 28.63
CA THR A 4 -8.89 37.51 27.62
C THR A 4 -8.94 38.30 26.31
N ARG A 5 -8.48 37.76 25.17
CA ARG A 5 -8.87 38.27 23.84
C ARG A 5 -9.42 37.18 22.93
N LYS A 6 -10.75 37.11 22.90
CA LYS A 6 -11.59 36.50 21.85
C LYS A 6 -11.31 37.20 20.51
N ARG A 7 -11.11 36.44 19.46
CA ARG A 7 -11.25 36.91 18.07
C ARG A 7 -12.44 36.21 17.40
N LYS A 8 -13.37 37.05 16.94
CA LYS A 8 -14.58 36.74 16.20
C LYS A 8 -14.28 36.29 14.73
N PRO A 9 -15.17 35.53 14.11
CA PRO A 9 -15.06 35.15 12.68
C PRO A 9 -15.60 36.27 11.78
N LYS A 10 -15.03 36.37 10.57
CA LYS A 10 -15.51 37.23 9.47
C LYS A 10 -16.51 36.50 8.59
N PRO A 11 -17.57 37.19 8.13
CA PRO A 11 -18.59 36.62 7.21
C PRO A 11 -18.17 36.69 5.74
N GLY A 12 -18.67 35.74 4.94
CA GLY A 12 -18.54 35.70 3.48
C GLY A 12 -19.47 36.68 2.76
N PRO A 13 -19.24 36.93 1.47
CA PRO A 13 -20.16 37.75 0.69
C PRO A 13 -21.22 36.91 -0.01
N THR A 14 -22.43 37.35 0.22
CA THR A 14 -23.71 36.99 -0.37
C THR A 14 -23.82 37.40 -1.85
N GLY A 15 -24.60 36.62 -2.58
CA GLY A 15 -24.97 36.85 -3.96
C GLY A 15 -25.98 37.99 -4.17
N LYS A 16 -26.17 38.33 -5.43
CA LYS A 16 -27.35 39.05 -6.01
C LYS A 16 -27.40 38.68 -7.49
N SER A 17 -28.39 37.89 -7.95
CA SER A 17 -29.80 38.28 -8.29
C SER A 17 -29.88 39.11 -9.58
N GLN A 18 -30.55 38.50 -10.53
CA GLN A 18 -31.21 39.12 -11.74
C GLN A 18 -32.15 40.25 -11.36
N PRO A 19 -32.54 41.11 -12.32
CA PRO A 19 -33.73 40.90 -13.13
C PRO A 19 -33.56 41.39 -14.59
N GLY A 20 -34.23 40.97 -15.65
CA GLY A 20 -35.64 40.86 -15.92
C GLY A 20 -36.24 42.08 -16.59
N ARG A 21 -36.94 41.85 -17.69
CA ARG A 21 -38.02 42.66 -18.32
C ARG A 21 -37.70 43.37 -19.64
N ASP A 22 -38.35 42.85 -20.66
CA ASP A 22 -39.66 43.27 -21.24
C ASP A 22 -39.60 44.50 -22.17
N SER A 23 -40.12 44.29 -23.34
CA SER A 23 -41.20 45.02 -24.04
C SER A 23 -40.93 45.07 -25.53
N ALA A 24 -41.61 44.37 -26.38
CA ALA A 24 -42.95 44.62 -26.94
C ALA A 24 -43.02 45.77 -27.98
N LYS A 25 -43.67 45.39 -29.13
CA LYS A 25 -44.38 46.21 -30.12
C LYS A 25 -43.56 46.93 -31.17
N ALA A 26 -43.80 46.72 -32.45
CA ALA A 26 -45.01 47.05 -33.20
C ALA A 26 -44.88 46.58 -34.66
N ARG A 27 -45.96 46.12 -35.23
CA ARG A 27 -46.22 46.06 -36.68
C ARG A 27 -46.63 47.44 -37.15
N PRO A 28 -46.41 47.77 -38.42
CA PRO A 28 -47.57 47.99 -39.27
C PRO A 28 -47.48 47.30 -40.63
N GLN A 29 -48.67 47.29 -41.21
CA GLN A 29 -49.13 46.67 -42.43
C GLN A 29 -48.75 47.43 -43.69
N ASP A 30 -48.97 46.69 -44.80
CA ASP A 30 -49.44 47.06 -46.12
C ASP A 30 -48.41 47.47 -47.20
N GLY A 31 -48.56 46.75 -48.29
CA GLY A 31 -47.97 47.07 -49.57
C GLY A 31 -48.13 45.95 -50.60
N GLN A 32 -49.16 45.98 -51.31
CA GLN A 32 -49.57 45.14 -52.43
C GLN A 32 -48.55 45.06 -53.57
N GLY A 33 -48.56 43.93 -54.27
CA GLY A 33 -48.47 43.90 -55.72
C GLY A 33 -47.18 43.31 -56.29
N GLY A 34 -47.33 42.28 -57.08
CA GLY A 34 -46.35 41.91 -58.06
C GLY A 34 -46.27 40.45 -58.39
N GLY A 35 -47.01 39.96 -59.34
CA GLY A 35 -46.95 38.62 -59.89
C GLY A 35 -45.53 38.21 -60.28
N GLY A 36 -45.11 37.07 -59.74
CA GLY A 36 -43.85 36.45 -60.07
C GLY A 36 -44.01 34.99 -60.41
N ARG A 37 -43.91 34.65 -61.64
CA ARG A 37 -43.92 33.33 -62.27
C ARG A 37 -43.25 32.29 -61.35
N GLY A 38 -43.96 31.20 -61.04
CA GLY A 38 -43.45 30.08 -60.35
C GLY A 38 -42.21 29.48 -61.02
N ARG A 39 -41.05 29.71 -60.41
CA ARG A 39 -39.86 28.93 -60.74
C ARG A 39 -40.04 27.56 -60.13
N GLN A 40 -40.29 26.58 -60.99
CA GLN A 40 -40.20 25.19 -60.57
C GLN A 40 -38.79 24.96 -59.99
N PRO A 41 -38.67 24.33 -58.79
CA PRO A 41 -37.37 24.02 -58.24
C PRO A 41 -36.65 23.04 -59.14
N ASP A 42 -35.45 23.40 -59.51
CA ASP A 42 -34.54 22.62 -60.36
C ASP A 42 -34.29 21.24 -59.71
N LYS A 43 -34.98 20.23 -60.22
CA LYS A 43 -34.91 18.83 -59.73
C LYS A 43 -33.48 18.29 -59.75
N GLY A 44 -32.60 18.83 -60.61
CA GLY A 44 -31.20 18.45 -60.70
C GLY A 44 -30.34 18.95 -59.53
N LYS A 45 -30.65 20.14 -58.98
CA LYS A 45 -29.92 20.69 -57.80
C LYS A 45 -30.32 19.99 -56.51
N LEU A 46 -31.61 19.60 -56.38
CA LEU A 46 -32.12 18.83 -55.22
C LEU A 46 -31.56 17.40 -55.20
N ALA A 47 -31.43 16.74 -56.35
CA ALA A 47 -30.84 15.41 -56.45
C ALA A 47 -29.34 15.38 -56.09
N LYS A 48 -28.58 16.41 -56.55
CA LYS A 48 -27.14 16.55 -56.22
C LYS A 48 -26.93 16.83 -54.72
N GLY A 49 -27.78 17.63 -54.10
CA GLY A 49 -27.73 17.90 -52.66
C GLY A 49 -28.06 16.66 -51.79
N ALA A 50 -29.03 15.85 -52.23
CA ALA A 50 -29.38 14.60 -51.54
C ALA A 50 -28.27 13.56 -51.65
N ALA A 51 -27.61 13.43 -52.79
CA ALA A 51 -26.47 12.52 -52.98
C ALA A 51 -25.27 12.94 -52.13
N ALA A 52 -24.95 14.24 -52.06
CA ALA A 52 -23.89 14.75 -51.21
C ALA A 52 -24.15 14.52 -49.72
N ARG A 53 -25.38 14.70 -49.24
CA ARG A 53 -25.76 14.38 -47.84
C ARG A 53 -25.61 12.89 -47.52
N ARG A 54 -26.01 12.00 -48.43
CA ARG A 54 -25.84 10.55 -48.25
C ARG A 54 -24.38 10.11 -48.18
N LEU A 55 -23.51 10.75 -48.98
CA LEU A 55 -22.07 10.52 -48.93
C LEU A 55 -21.46 11.00 -47.59
N GLN A 56 -21.85 12.17 -47.12
CA GLN A 56 -21.43 12.72 -45.85
C GLN A 56 -21.91 11.84 -44.65
N GLU A 57 -23.15 11.35 -44.72
CA GLU A 57 -23.65 10.43 -43.71
C GLU A 57 -22.90 9.08 -43.68
N LYS A 58 -22.59 8.52 -44.87
CA LYS A 58 -21.77 7.30 -44.94
C LYS A 58 -20.37 7.53 -44.36
N GLN A 59 -19.74 8.64 -44.69
CA GLN A 59 -18.42 9.01 -44.17
C GLN A 59 -18.46 9.27 -42.66
N ARG A 60 -19.50 9.93 -42.15
CA ARG A 60 -19.71 10.09 -40.70
C ARG A 60 -19.88 8.73 -39.98
N ARG A 61 -20.73 7.86 -40.53
CA ARG A 61 -20.93 6.51 -39.94
C ARG A 61 -19.64 5.68 -39.95
N GLN A 62 -18.87 5.71 -41.02
CA GLN A 62 -17.58 5.05 -41.09
C GLN A 62 -16.56 5.61 -40.08
N ARG A 63 -16.49 6.95 -39.95
CA ARG A 63 -15.61 7.57 -38.94
C ARG A 63 -16.06 7.24 -37.54
N THR A 64 -17.36 7.26 -37.24
CA THR A 64 -17.89 6.89 -35.92
C THR A 64 -17.56 5.43 -35.58
N LEU A 65 -17.75 4.51 -36.54
CA LEU A 65 -17.42 3.09 -36.36
C LEU A 65 -15.90 2.87 -36.15
N LEU A 66 -15.05 3.61 -36.86
CA LEU A 66 -13.59 3.56 -36.66
C LEU A 66 -13.20 4.09 -35.28
N TRP A 67 -13.74 5.23 -34.85
CA TRP A 67 -13.43 5.80 -33.54
C TRP A 67 -13.98 4.98 -32.38
N THR A 68 -15.19 4.38 -32.53
CA THR A 68 -15.71 3.45 -31.54
C THR A 68 -14.88 2.17 -31.47
N GLY A 69 -14.42 1.64 -32.61
CA GLY A 69 -13.52 0.50 -32.63
C GLY A 69 -12.18 0.78 -31.93
N VAL A 70 -11.56 1.93 -32.22
CA VAL A 70 -10.31 2.36 -31.56
C VAL A 70 -10.53 2.54 -30.05
N ALA A 71 -11.63 3.17 -29.65
CA ALA A 71 -11.94 3.36 -28.23
C ALA A 71 -12.12 2.03 -27.46
N VAL A 72 -12.81 1.06 -28.08
CA VAL A 72 -12.99 -0.29 -27.49
C VAL A 72 -11.66 -1.03 -27.38
N VAL A 73 -10.84 -1.01 -28.42
CA VAL A 73 -9.51 -1.65 -28.41
C VAL A 73 -8.61 -1.00 -27.36
N SER A 74 -8.63 0.33 -27.26
CA SER A 74 -7.87 1.05 -26.23
C SER A 74 -8.33 0.73 -24.80
N LEU A 75 -9.64 0.61 -24.59
CA LEU A 75 -10.20 0.21 -23.29
C LEU A 75 -9.83 -1.23 -22.92
N VAL A 76 -9.91 -2.16 -23.88
CA VAL A 76 -9.50 -3.55 -23.68
C VAL A 76 -8.00 -3.64 -23.40
N ALA A 77 -7.17 -2.89 -24.12
CA ALA A 77 -5.73 -2.82 -23.87
C ALA A 77 -5.41 -2.22 -22.49
N LEU A 78 -6.15 -1.19 -22.08
CA LEU A 78 -6.01 -0.59 -20.75
C LEU A 78 -6.42 -1.56 -19.64
N VAL A 79 -7.54 -2.25 -19.80
CA VAL A 79 -8.00 -3.28 -18.86
C VAL A 79 -7.02 -4.45 -18.82
N ALA A 80 -6.50 -4.89 -19.97
CA ALA A 80 -5.48 -5.92 -20.03
C ALA A 80 -4.17 -5.47 -19.35
N LEU A 81 -3.78 -4.21 -19.49
CA LEU A 81 -2.63 -3.62 -18.81
C LEU A 81 -2.85 -3.53 -17.31
N ILE A 82 -4.04 -3.10 -16.85
CA ILE A 82 -4.41 -3.06 -15.43
C ILE A 82 -4.44 -4.48 -14.85
N VAL A 83 -5.02 -5.45 -15.55
CA VAL A 83 -5.01 -6.86 -15.15
C VAL A 83 -3.60 -7.46 -15.18
N PHE A 84 -2.75 -7.03 -16.11
CA PHE A 84 -1.34 -7.45 -16.17
C PHE A 84 -0.48 -6.79 -15.09
N MET A 85 -0.71 -5.51 -14.78
CA MET A 85 -0.07 -4.79 -13.67
C MET A 85 -0.65 -5.19 -12.30
N GLY A 86 -1.93 -5.55 -12.24
CA GLY A 86 -2.59 -6.08 -11.04
C GLY A 86 -2.48 -7.59 -10.88
N ARG A 87 -1.78 -8.28 -11.78
CA ARG A 87 -1.20 -9.59 -11.49
C ARG A 87 0.02 -9.34 -10.62
N GLU A 88 -0.23 -8.93 -9.40
CA GLU A 88 0.69 -9.23 -8.32
C GLU A 88 1.06 -10.71 -8.47
N ASN A 89 2.35 -10.99 -8.58
CA ASN A 89 2.81 -12.38 -8.53
C ASN A 89 2.08 -13.01 -7.36
N PRO A 90 1.34 -14.13 -7.56
CA PRO A 90 0.72 -14.78 -6.41
C PRO A 90 1.83 -14.93 -5.37
N PRO A 91 1.57 -14.61 -4.08
CA PRO A 91 2.59 -14.70 -3.05
C PRO A 91 3.29 -16.02 -3.27
N ALA A 92 4.61 -15.98 -3.48
CA ALA A 92 5.36 -17.13 -3.94
C ALA A 92 4.96 -18.28 -3.03
N ALA A 93 4.17 -19.20 -3.58
CA ALA A 93 3.60 -20.31 -2.84
C ALA A 93 4.80 -20.91 -2.10
N ASN A 94 4.77 -20.97 -0.75
CA ASN A 94 5.84 -21.34 0.15
C ASN A 94 6.73 -22.40 -0.50
N LYS A 95 7.65 -21.96 -1.35
CA LYS A 95 8.56 -22.84 -2.06
C LYS A 95 9.47 -23.33 -0.96
N ALA A 96 9.34 -24.60 -0.61
CA ALA A 96 10.17 -25.19 0.43
C ALA A 96 11.63 -24.92 0.05
N VAL A 97 12.28 -24.01 0.77
CA VAL A 97 13.67 -23.67 0.53
C VAL A 97 14.47 -24.91 0.90
N THR A 98 15.23 -25.43 -0.04
CA THR A 98 16.07 -26.62 0.26
C THR A 98 17.15 -26.25 1.28
N PRO A 99 17.60 -27.19 2.12
CA PRO A 99 18.67 -26.92 3.08
C PRO A 99 19.93 -26.32 2.44
N ALA A 100 20.27 -26.76 1.22
CA ALA A 100 21.42 -26.22 0.48
C ALA A 100 21.18 -24.76 0.03
N ALA A 101 19.99 -24.44 -0.47
CA ALA A 101 19.63 -23.08 -0.84
C ALA A 101 19.58 -22.14 0.37
N LEU A 102 19.07 -22.61 1.50
CA LEU A 102 19.05 -21.86 2.76
C LEU A 102 20.48 -21.58 3.24
N GLN A 103 21.37 -22.57 3.19
CA GLN A 103 22.77 -22.39 3.56
C GLN A 103 23.48 -21.39 2.64
N ALA A 104 23.25 -21.46 1.33
CA ALA A 104 23.76 -20.49 0.37
C ALA A 104 23.21 -19.08 0.63
N GLY A 105 21.92 -18.98 0.95
CA GLY A 105 21.25 -17.74 1.34
C GLY A 105 21.87 -17.11 2.58
N ARG A 106 22.16 -17.89 3.60
CA ARG A 106 22.85 -17.46 4.82
C ARG A 106 24.25 -16.91 4.51
N GLN A 107 25.04 -17.64 3.75
CA GLN A 107 26.37 -17.17 3.33
C GLN A 107 26.29 -15.85 2.57
N ALA A 108 25.36 -15.74 1.61
CA ALA A 108 25.16 -14.52 0.85
C ALA A 108 24.67 -13.35 1.71
N ALA A 109 23.93 -13.61 2.77
CA ALA A 109 23.43 -12.62 3.72
C ALA A 109 24.45 -12.26 4.82
N GLY A 110 25.60 -12.89 4.88
CA GLY A 110 26.57 -12.72 5.99
C GLY A 110 26.10 -13.31 7.32
N SER A 111 25.14 -14.25 7.28
CA SER A 111 24.60 -14.90 8.48
C SER A 111 25.48 -16.05 8.96
N GLN A 112 25.65 -16.15 10.28
CA GLN A 112 26.27 -17.30 10.94
C GLN A 112 25.24 -18.40 11.31
N GLY A 113 23.97 -18.24 10.89
CA GLY A 113 22.86 -19.10 11.28
C GLY A 113 22.23 -18.68 12.60
N VAL A 114 21.20 -19.44 12.99
CA VAL A 114 20.50 -19.18 14.25
C VAL A 114 21.36 -19.53 15.44
N LYS A 115 21.45 -18.58 16.37
CA LYS A 115 22.06 -18.78 17.69
C LYS A 115 20.93 -18.93 18.73
N THR A 116 21.02 -19.94 19.58
CA THR A 116 20.12 -20.12 20.71
C THR A 116 20.80 -19.63 21.98
N TYR A 117 20.08 -18.86 22.75
CA TYR A 117 20.55 -18.26 24.00
C TYR A 117 19.84 -18.89 25.21
N PRO A 118 20.47 -18.92 26.38
CA PRO A 118 19.78 -19.33 27.60
C PRO A 118 18.57 -18.46 27.89
N ASN A 119 17.53 -19.04 28.49
CA ASN A 119 16.40 -18.27 28.98
C ASN A 119 16.86 -17.38 30.16
N ALA A 120 16.75 -16.07 30.02
CA ALA A 120 17.11 -15.10 31.05
C ALA A 120 15.94 -14.72 31.98
N GLY A 121 14.84 -15.45 31.89
CA GLY A 121 13.63 -15.17 32.65
C GLY A 121 12.59 -14.40 31.85
N ARG A 122 11.47 -14.11 32.52
CA ARG A 122 10.30 -13.44 31.92
C ARG A 122 9.57 -12.54 32.90
N ASN A 123 10.29 -11.80 33.74
CA ASN A 123 9.65 -10.92 34.70
C ASN A 123 9.15 -9.66 34.04
N HIS A 124 7.91 -9.30 34.33
CA HIS A 124 7.39 -8.01 33.93
C HIS A 124 7.94 -6.93 34.84
N ILE A 125 8.51 -5.88 34.24
CA ILE A 125 9.00 -4.70 34.91
C ILE A 125 8.13 -3.48 34.59
N SER A 126 8.16 -2.49 35.47
CA SER A 126 7.46 -1.23 35.24
C SER A 126 8.20 -0.32 34.23
N ALA A 127 7.50 0.66 33.69
CA ALA A 127 8.04 1.51 32.63
C ALA A 127 9.28 2.33 33.02
N ASP A 128 9.45 2.62 34.30
CA ASP A 128 10.59 3.33 34.89
C ASP A 128 11.80 2.41 35.18
N GLN A 129 11.64 1.09 35.08
CA GLN A 129 12.72 0.14 35.31
C GLN A 129 13.43 -0.22 34.00
N GLN A 130 14.72 -0.53 34.11
CA GLN A 130 15.52 -1.06 33.01
C GLN A 130 15.84 -2.54 33.24
N PRO A 131 15.80 -3.37 32.19
CA PRO A 131 16.21 -4.77 32.29
C PRO A 131 17.69 -4.87 32.63
N THR A 132 18.04 -5.85 33.47
CA THR A 132 19.43 -6.11 33.88
C THR A 132 19.93 -7.46 33.44
N ASN A 133 19.09 -8.29 32.81
CA ASN A 133 19.34 -9.70 32.54
C ASN A 133 19.12 -10.09 31.07
N TRP A 134 19.15 -9.16 30.14
CA TRP A 134 19.02 -9.50 28.72
C TRP A 134 20.13 -10.43 28.24
N ASN A 135 19.74 -11.45 27.47
CA ASN A 135 20.61 -12.56 27.09
C ASN A 135 21.38 -12.37 25.79
N SER A 136 21.02 -11.36 24.98
CA SER A 136 21.59 -11.12 23.63
C SER A 136 21.34 -9.68 23.17
N THR A 137 21.90 -9.31 22.00
CA THR A 137 21.64 -8.04 21.28
C THR A 137 21.17 -8.34 19.85
N PRO A 138 19.90 -8.08 19.50
CA PRO A 138 18.80 -7.72 20.41
C PRO A 138 18.49 -8.82 21.42
N PRO A 139 17.85 -8.45 22.55
CA PRO A 139 17.46 -9.44 23.55
C PRO A 139 16.40 -10.38 23.02
N THR A 140 16.46 -11.65 23.43
CA THR A 140 15.49 -12.67 23.06
C THR A 140 14.78 -13.28 24.27
N SER A 141 15.09 -12.84 25.47
CA SER A 141 14.39 -13.12 26.73
C SER A 141 14.94 -12.23 27.84
N GLY A 142 14.34 -12.27 29.01
CA GLY A 142 14.71 -11.48 30.18
C GLY A 142 13.59 -10.55 30.64
N ASP A 143 13.91 -9.64 31.54
CA ASP A 143 12.96 -8.67 32.08
C ASP A 143 12.40 -7.76 30.98
N HIS A 144 11.08 -7.57 30.96
CA HIS A 144 10.38 -6.84 29.91
C HIS A 144 9.09 -6.18 30.40
N LEU A 145 8.47 -5.31 29.56
CA LEU A 145 7.19 -4.68 29.90
C LEU A 145 6.04 -5.70 29.81
N GLY A 146 5.01 -5.51 30.64
CA GLY A 146 3.84 -6.38 30.67
C GLY A 146 2.84 -6.20 29.51
N ASN A 147 3.12 -5.30 28.55
CA ASN A 147 2.24 -5.06 27.41
C ASN A 147 3.01 -5.24 26.10
N PRO A 148 2.60 -6.19 25.24
CA PRO A 148 3.18 -6.36 23.91
C PRO A 148 2.72 -5.24 22.97
N LEU A 149 3.42 -5.10 21.86
CA LEU A 149 2.99 -4.23 20.76
C LEU A 149 2.05 -5.01 19.80
N PRO A 150 1.12 -4.33 19.13
CA PRO A 150 0.42 -4.91 18.00
C PRO A 150 1.39 -5.45 16.94
N ALA A 151 0.97 -6.51 16.23
CA ALA A 151 1.71 -6.98 15.05
C ALA A 151 1.71 -5.90 13.96
N GLY A 152 2.73 -5.91 13.10
CA GLY A 152 2.79 -5.03 11.94
C GLY A 152 4.13 -4.33 11.74
N VAL A 153 4.11 -3.32 10.89
CA VAL A 153 5.27 -2.53 10.49
C VAL A 153 5.29 -1.20 11.22
N TYR A 154 6.44 -0.85 11.77
CA TYR A 154 6.68 0.42 12.47
C TYR A 154 7.74 1.24 11.74
N ASP A 155 7.46 2.52 11.53
CA ASP A 155 8.39 3.46 10.88
C ASP A 155 9.43 4.02 11.86
N ASN A 156 9.16 3.93 13.15
CA ASN A 156 10.02 4.44 14.21
C ASN A 156 10.47 3.31 15.12
N GLU A 157 11.60 3.54 15.79
CA GLU A 157 12.14 2.65 16.82
C GLU A 157 11.10 2.40 17.91
N GLN A 158 10.96 1.15 18.31
CA GLN A 158 10.03 0.70 19.34
C GLN A 158 10.77 0.31 20.62
N ASP A 159 10.06 0.34 21.73
CA ASP A 159 10.63 -0.09 23.01
C ASP A 159 10.96 -1.59 22.96
N MET A 160 12.24 -1.92 23.03
CA MET A 160 12.70 -3.30 22.97
C MET A 160 12.13 -4.15 24.12
N ARG A 161 11.82 -3.54 25.28
CA ARG A 161 11.17 -4.25 26.39
C ARG A 161 9.77 -4.75 26.01
N ALA A 162 9.03 -4.00 25.20
CA ALA A 162 7.73 -4.45 24.68
C ALA A 162 7.89 -5.53 23.60
N LEU A 163 8.93 -5.40 22.75
CA LEU A 163 9.25 -6.41 21.73
C LEU A 163 9.69 -7.76 22.34
N VAL A 164 10.38 -7.76 23.48
CA VAL A 164 10.67 -8.99 24.22
C VAL A 164 9.38 -9.67 24.69
N HIS A 165 8.38 -8.90 25.14
CA HIS A 165 7.07 -9.44 25.48
C HIS A 165 6.36 -10.08 24.26
N ASN A 166 6.44 -9.44 23.09
CA ASN A 166 5.93 -10.06 21.86
C ASN A 166 6.54 -11.44 21.62
N MET A 167 7.88 -11.59 21.79
CA MET A 167 8.55 -12.87 21.62
C MET A 167 8.10 -13.91 22.65
N GLU A 168 7.78 -13.52 23.88
CA GLU A 168 7.17 -14.40 24.89
C GLU A 168 5.86 -15.02 24.39
N HIS A 169 5.08 -14.25 23.62
CA HIS A 169 3.84 -14.71 22.98
C HIS A 169 4.05 -15.36 21.61
N GLY A 170 5.29 -15.69 21.26
CA GLY A 170 5.63 -16.44 20.05
C GLY A 170 5.62 -15.60 18.77
N TYR A 171 5.80 -14.30 18.90
CA TYR A 171 6.07 -13.44 17.75
C TYR A 171 7.49 -13.66 17.24
N VAL A 172 7.67 -13.38 15.96
CA VAL A 172 8.98 -13.09 15.39
C VAL A 172 9.10 -11.57 15.24
N VAL A 173 10.16 -11.05 15.82
CA VAL A 173 10.51 -9.63 15.77
C VAL A 173 11.67 -9.46 14.78
N ILE A 174 11.47 -8.63 13.77
CA ILE A 174 12.47 -8.27 12.78
C ILE A 174 12.88 -6.83 13.06
N VAL A 175 14.14 -6.63 13.42
CA VAL A 175 14.69 -5.29 13.60
C VAL A 175 15.83 -5.04 12.64
N TYR A 176 15.99 -3.78 12.20
CA TYR A 176 17.02 -3.41 11.24
C TYR A 176 17.71 -2.09 11.59
N LYS A 177 18.95 -1.92 11.12
CA LYS A 177 19.74 -0.70 11.26
C LYS A 177 20.59 -0.50 10.00
N GLY A 178 20.51 0.70 9.42
CA GLY A 178 21.43 1.16 8.38
C GLY A 178 21.48 0.30 7.12
N ILE A 179 20.38 -0.36 6.75
CA ILE A 179 20.25 -1.10 5.49
C ILE A 179 19.65 -0.22 4.39
N PRO A 180 19.90 -0.52 3.09
CA PRO A 180 19.29 0.18 1.96
C PRO A 180 17.76 0.14 1.99
N GLN A 181 17.11 1.20 1.45
CA GLN A 181 15.66 1.34 1.48
C GLN A 181 14.92 0.20 0.74
N ASP A 182 15.47 -0.28 -0.37
CA ASP A 182 14.91 -1.42 -1.11
C ASP A 182 14.85 -2.71 -0.29
N GLN A 183 15.79 -2.89 0.64
CA GLN A 183 15.77 -4.01 1.58
C GLN A 183 14.74 -3.80 2.70
N VAL A 184 14.55 -2.56 3.17
CA VAL A 184 13.47 -2.22 4.11
C VAL A 184 12.13 -2.50 3.46
N ASP A 185 11.95 -2.10 2.19
CA ASP A 185 10.71 -2.29 1.44
C ASP A 185 10.38 -3.78 1.26
N GLN A 186 11.37 -4.63 0.99
CA GLN A 186 11.19 -6.09 0.93
C GLN A 186 10.70 -6.68 2.25
N LEU A 187 11.27 -6.25 3.39
CA LEU A 187 10.84 -6.69 4.71
C LEU A 187 9.44 -6.19 5.05
N ARG A 188 9.13 -4.94 4.69
CA ARG A 188 7.80 -4.34 4.87
C ARG A 188 6.75 -5.12 4.10
N GLU A 189 6.96 -5.33 2.80
CA GLU A 189 6.06 -6.11 1.96
C GLU A 189 5.84 -7.52 2.51
N PHE A 190 6.91 -8.16 3.00
CA PHE A 190 6.83 -9.49 3.62
C PHE A 190 5.92 -9.52 4.84
N VAL A 191 5.97 -8.50 5.71
CA VAL A 191 5.13 -8.41 6.90
C VAL A 191 3.70 -8.03 6.52
N ASP A 192 3.50 -7.05 5.63
CA ASP A 192 2.19 -6.57 5.20
C ASP A 192 1.37 -7.68 4.50
N GLN A 193 2.02 -8.56 3.72
CA GLN A 193 1.38 -9.74 3.12
C GLN A 193 0.94 -10.80 4.14
N ARG A 194 1.33 -10.66 5.40
CA ARG A 194 1.01 -11.58 6.51
C ARG A 194 0.22 -10.88 7.61
N ASP A 195 -0.67 -9.98 7.22
CA ASP A 195 -1.55 -9.28 8.16
C ASP A 195 -2.26 -10.26 9.09
N GLY A 196 -2.34 -9.89 10.37
CA GLY A 196 -2.88 -10.76 11.43
C GLY A 196 -1.92 -11.86 11.91
N SER A 197 -0.69 -11.95 11.37
CA SER A 197 0.34 -12.87 11.89
C SER A 197 1.11 -12.25 13.06
N LYS A 198 1.81 -13.07 13.84
CA LYS A 198 2.64 -12.63 14.97
C LYS A 198 4.01 -12.13 14.50
N LEU A 199 4.02 -11.08 13.65
CA LEU A 199 5.22 -10.45 13.11
C LEU A 199 5.28 -8.97 13.50
N VAL A 200 6.47 -8.52 13.87
CA VAL A 200 6.79 -7.11 14.06
C VAL A 200 8.03 -6.76 13.25
N LEU A 201 7.97 -5.66 12.50
CA LEU A 201 9.12 -5.04 11.82
C LEU A 201 9.31 -3.63 12.35
N ALA A 202 10.52 -3.30 12.82
CA ALA A 202 10.85 -1.96 13.28
C ALA A 202 12.33 -1.62 13.04
N PRO A 203 12.71 -0.34 12.83
CA PRO A 203 14.09 0.08 12.98
C PRO A 203 14.53 -0.06 14.44
N TRP A 204 15.83 -0.33 14.67
CA TRP A 204 16.39 -0.34 16.02
C TRP A 204 17.88 0.01 16.01
N SER A 205 18.21 1.11 16.65
CA SER A 205 19.57 1.67 16.70
C SER A 205 20.55 0.85 17.56
N GLY A 206 20.04 -0.02 18.43
CA GLY A 206 20.83 -0.83 19.36
C GLY A 206 21.52 -2.05 18.76
N LEU A 207 21.38 -2.31 17.44
CA LEU A 207 22.18 -3.36 16.78
C LEU A 207 23.67 -3.01 16.80
N ASP A 208 24.53 -4.00 17.05
CA ASP A 208 25.99 -3.84 17.09
C ASP A 208 26.57 -3.36 15.75
N SER A 209 25.94 -3.75 14.64
CA SER A 209 26.32 -3.36 13.27
C SER A 209 25.10 -3.06 12.42
N ASN A 210 25.33 -2.46 11.24
CA ASN A 210 24.27 -2.35 10.22
C ASN A 210 23.86 -3.74 9.74
N GLY A 211 22.58 -3.92 9.52
CA GLY A 211 22.00 -5.20 9.10
C GLY A 211 20.61 -5.44 9.63
N VAL A 212 20.24 -6.70 9.72
CA VAL A 212 18.93 -7.17 10.18
C VAL A 212 19.12 -8.20 11.28
N ALA A 213 18.27 -8.16 12.29
CA ALA A 213 18.18 -9.22 13.27
C ALA A 213 16.76 -9.82 13.25
N LEU A 214 16.71 -11.14 13.15
CA LEU A 214 15.51 -11.96 13.26
C LEU A 214 15.50 -12.57 14.65
N ALA A 215 14.56 -12.17 15.48
CA ALA A 215 14.49 -12.56 16.90
C ALA A 215 13.19 -13.28 17.21
N ALA A 216 13.31 -14.35 17.97
CA ALA A 216 12.20 -15.05 18.62
C ALA A 216 12.66 -15.46 20.02
N TRP A 217 11.77 -15.92 20.88
CA TRP A 217 12.16 -16.28 22.23
C TRP A 217 13.36 -17.24 22.25
N GLN A 218 14.46 -16.84 22.89
CA GLN A 218 15.74 -17.54 22.99
C GLN A 218 16.50 -17.74 21.66
N ASN A 219 16.00 -17.29 20.52
CA ASN A 219 16.61 -17.55 19.20
C ASN A 219 16.84 -16.26 18.44
N LEU A 220 18.02 -16.12 17.86
CA LEU A 220 18.46 -14.94 17.12
C LEU A 220 19.24 -15.35 15.88
N GLU A 221 18.91 -14.76 14.74
CA GLU A 221 19.74 -14.82 13.54
C GLU A 221 20.02 -13.39 13.05
N THR A 222 21.30 -13.04 12.85
CA THR A 222 21.72 -11.73 12.33
C THR A 222 22.18 -11.85 10.90
N LEU A 223 21.86 -10.84 10.10
CA LEU A 223 22.16 -10.76 8.68
C LEU A 223 22.80 -9.41 8.39
N GLU A 224 23.87 -9.36 7.60
CA GLU A 224 24.46 -8.11 7.12
C GLU A 224 23.58 -7.46 6.03
N ARG A 225 22.83 -8.28 5.31
CA ARG A 225 21.88 -7.86 4.26
C ARG A 225 20.67 -8.79 4.22
N VAL A 226 19.56 -8.26 3.75
CA VAL A 226 18.32 -9.03 3.63
C VAL A 226 18.50 -10.20 2.65
N ASN A 227 18.06 -11.38 3.06
CA ASN A 227 17.83 -12.53 2.21
C ASN A 227 16.47 -13.14 2.58
N MET A 228 15.52 -13.04 1.67
CA MET A 228 14.12 -13.38 1.97
C MET A 228 13.91 -14.88 2.22
N ASP A 229 14.74 -15.76 1.65
CA ASP A 229 14.68 -17.19 1.95
C ASP A 229 15.07 -17.47 3.40
N VAL A 230 16.06 -16.73 3.92
CA VAL A 230 16.48 -16.83 5.34
C VAL A 230 15.41 -16.25 6.26
N VAL A 231 14.86 -15.07 5.92
CA VAL A 231 13.76 -14.45 6.69
C VAL A 231 12.55 -15.38 6.75
N GLN A 232 12.13 -15.92 5.59
CA GLN A 232 11.00 -16.83 5.51
C GLN A 232 11.24 -18.12 6.33
N ALA A 233 12.45 -18.69 6.23
CA ALA A 233 12.79 -19.90 6.97
C ALA A 233 12.76 -19.66 8.49
N PHE A 234 13.31 -18.53 8.96
CA PHE A 234 13.27 -18.16 10.37
C PHE A 234 11.83 -17.97 10.86
N VAL A 235 11.01 -17.25 10.12
CA VAL A 235 9.60 -17.04 10.46
C VAL A 235 8.84 -18.37 10.52
N ASN A 236 9.04 -19.25 9.55
CA ASN A 236 8.40 -20.57 9.54
C ASN A 236 8.82 -21.46 10.71
N ASP A 237 10.08 -21.35 11.13
CA ASP A 237 10.64 -22.16 12.21
C ASP A 237 10.19 -21.69 13.59
N TYR A 238 10.00 -20.37 13.81
CA TYR A 238 9.87 -19.79 15.15
C TYR A 238 8.56 -19.05 15.44
N MET A 239 7.80 -18.63 14.43
CA MET A 239 6.53 -17.93 14.65
C MET A 239 5.39 -18.92 14.97
N VAL A 240 4.71 -18.73 16.10
CA VAL A 240 3.53 -19.53 16.42
C VAL A 240 2.28 -19.06 15.65
N PRO A 241 1.31 -19.98 15.38
CA PRO A 241 1.20 -21.36 15.90
C PRO A 241 1.98 -22.40 15.10
N ASN A 242 2.60 -22.04 13.97
CA ASN A 242 3.16 -23.02 13.02
C ASN A 242 4.66 -23.30 13.23
N GLY A 243 5.36 -22.46 14.00
CA GLY A 243 6.81 -22.55 14.20
C GLY A 243 7.19 -23.74 15.09
N ALA A 244 7.58 -24.85 14.46
CA ALA A 244 7.92 -26.10 15.16
C ALA A 244 9.15 -25.99 16.09
N LYS A 245 9.98 -24.96 15.91
CA LYS A 245 11.17 -24.70 16.75
C LYS A 245 10.93 -23.59 17.77
N SER A 246 9.73 -23.04 17.85
CA SER A 246 9.39 -22.03 18.85
C SER A 246 9.44 -22.62 20.25
N VAL A 247 10.07 -21.90 21.15
CA VAL A 247 10.12 -22.20 22.59
C VAL A 247 9.47 -21.08 23.41
N ALA A 248 8.59 -20.32 22.78
CA ALA A 248 7.84 -19.25 23.42
C ALA A 248 7.02 -19.81 24.62
N PRO A 249 7.12 -19.20 25.81
CA PRO A 249 6.48 -19.74 27.00
C PRO A 249 4.95 -19.52 27.04
N GLU A 250 4.44 -18.49 26.34
CA GLU A 250 3.02 -18.14 26.32
C GLU A 250 2.46 -17.99 24.89
N PRO A 251 2.53 -19.05 24.06
CA PRO A 251 2.23 -18.92 22.63
C PRO A 251 0.75 -18.67 22.33
N THR A 252 -0.16 -18.91 23.27
CA THR A 252 -1.62 -18.77 23.10
C THR A 252 -2.18 -17.46 23.61
N ALA A 253 -1.44 -16.72 24.44
CA ALA A 253 -1.85 -15.40 24.89
C ALA A 253 -1.59 -14.38 23.76
N ALA A 254 -2.60 -13.63 23.37
CA ALA A 254 -2.52 -12.50 22.45
C ALA A 254 -3.60 -11.49 22.78
#